data_adb86498591f3ec85c4fed94f33cd252
#
_entry.id   adb86498591f3ec85c4fed94f33cd252
#
_cell.length_a   1.000
_cell.length_b   1.000
_cell.length_c   1.000
_cell.angle_alpha   90.00
_cell.angle_beta   90.00
_cell.angle_gamma   90.00
#
_symmetry.space_group_name_H-M   'P 1'
#
loop_
_entity.id
_entity.type
_entity.pdbx_description
1 polymer ?
#
loop_
_entity_poly.entity_id
_entity_poly.type
_entity_poly.pdbx_seq_one_letter_code
_entity_poly.pdbx_strand_id
1 'polypeptide(L)'
;MLNLKTQQIQNQIPEKVLFNFQSATMKKLSILLMLFFFINILAGEKLGYALSGGGARGFAHIGVLKVLEEEGIHPDYIAGTSIGAVIGGLYAMGYSATELEEMCLKLKWNELTRDTHQRKDLYIGQKRWTPYGNAVFELNESWVPQLPSSVFVSNNLNLELFKLTASASQIQNFNELPVPFMCNATDLLTGEGVTFTEGSLMQAVRASISIPSLFEPFELNGHYYIDGGVSQNMPIDLLHKMGADKVLGIKVNSTLRDMERVNNLVEILDQTINIGITRNLKEH
;
A
#
# COMPACT_ATOMS: atom_id res chain seq x y z
N MET A 1 -35.31 -52.89 -33.06
CA MET A 1 -34.15 -53.32 -33.88
C MET A 1 -32.82 -52.67 -33.56
N LEU A 2 -32.76 -51.62 -32.79
CA LEU A 2 -31.48 -50.99 -32.40
C LEU A 2 -30.76 -51.72 -31.24
N ASN A 3 -31.50 -52.40 -30.35
CA ASN A 3 -30.92 -53.03 -29.15
C ASN A 3 -30.12 -54.33 -29.43
N LEU A 4 -30.35 -54.96 -30.52
CA LEU A 4 -29.65 -56.21 -30.89
C LEU A 4 -28.33 -55.98 -31.58
N LYS A 5 -28.14 -54.82 -32.26
CA LYS A 5 -26.85 -54.43 -32.84
C LYS A 5 -25.83 -53.95 -31.81
N THR A 6 -26.29 -53.31 -30.73
CA THR A 6 -25.41 -52.82 -29.67
C THR A 6 -24.84 -53.97 -28.81
N GLN A 7 -25.62 -55.01 -28.56
CA GLN A 7 -25.14 -56.21 -27.86
C GLN A 7 -24.14 -57.05 -28.67
N GLN A 8 -24.29 -57.06 -30.01
CA GLN A 8 -23.36 -57.81 -30.89
C GLN A 8 -21.99 -57.13 -30.99
N ILE A 9 -21.94 -55.81 -30.88
CA ILE A 9 -20.66 -55.06 -30.89
C ILE A 9 -19.94 -55.21 -29.56
N GLN A 10 -20.66 -55.33 -28.44
CA GLN A 10 -20.04 -55.52 -27.11
C GLN A 10 -19.33 -56.87 -26.96
N ASN A 11 -19.82 -57.91 -27.67
CA ASN A 11 -19.22 -59.26 -27.58
C ASN A 11 -18.02 -59.47 -28.52
N GLN A 12 -17.65 -58.50 -29.33
CA GLN A 12 -16.49 -58.61 -30.23
C GLN A 12 -15.20 -57.92 -29.72
N ILE A 13 -15.28 -57.21 -28.59
CA ILE A 13 -14.08 -56.59 -28.00
C ILE A 13 -13.52 -57.60 -26.96
N PRO A 14 -12.29 -58.12 -27.17
CA PRO A 14 -11.69 -59.03 -26.21
C PRO A 14 -11.62 -58.37 -24.83
N GLU A 15 -12.04 -59.04 -23.76
CA GLU A 15 -12.01 -58.53 -22.39
C GLU A 15 -10.64 -57.96 -21.99
N LYS A 16 -9.56 -58.50 -22.54
CA LYS A 16 -8.19 -57.99 -22.38
C LYS A 16 -7.97 -56.56 -22.91
N VAL A 17 -8.71 -56.15 -23.95
CA VAL A 17 -8.59 -54.81 -24.52
C VAL A 17 -9.32 -53.80 -23.63
N LEU A 18 -10.51 -54.16 -23.13
CA LEU A 18 -11.26 -53.35 -22.16
C LEU A 18 -10.50 -53.17 -20.84
N PHE A 19 -9.89 -54.24 -20.34
CA PHE A 19 -9.11 -54.20 -19.11
C PHE A 19 -7.84 -53.32 -19.27
N ASN A 20 -7.16 -53.40 -20.42
CA ASN A 20 -6.02 -52.57 -20.73
C ASN A 20 -6.38 -51.07 -20.94
N PHE A 21 -7.56 -50.79 -21.50
CA PHE A 21 -8.01 -49.42 -21.71
C PHE A 21 -8.39 -48.75 -20.37
N GLN A 22 -9.11 -49.45 -19.48
CA GLN A 22 -9.41 -49.00 -18.12
C GLN A 22 -8.13 -48.83 -17.28
N SER A 23 -7.19 -49.76 -17.38
CA SER A 23 -5.88 -49.70 -16.68
C SER A 23 -5.05 -48.51 -17.19
N ALA A 24 -5.05 -48.20 -18.48
CA ALA A 24 -4.30 -47.08 -19.04
C ALA A 24 -4.94 -45.73 -18.64
N THR A 25 -6.27 -45.63 -18.61
CA THR A 25 -6.98 -44.43 -18.19
C THR A 25 -6.84 -44.17 -16.69
N MET A 26 -6.95 -45.22 -15.88
CA MET A 26 -6.71 -45.14 -14.43
C MET A 26 -5.27 -44.77 -14.09
N LYS A 27 -4.28 -45.31 -14.82
CA LYS A 27 -2.86 -44.89 -14.66
C LYS A 27 -2.65 -43.43 -15.02
N LYS A 28 -3.22 -42.95 -16.13
CA LYS A 28 -3.16 -41.53 -16.51
C LYS A 28 -3.82 -40.61 -15.47
N LEU A 29 -4.99 -41.02 -14.99
CA LEU A 29 -5.70 -40.28 -13.92
C LEU A 29 -4.91 -40.25 -12.60
N SER A 30 -4.31 -41.40 -12.24
CA SER A 30 -3.45 -41.50 -11.04
C SER A 30 -2.19 -40.61 -11.16
N ILE A 31 -1.56 -40.59 -12.33
CA ILE A 31 -0.41 -39.71 -12.60
C ILE A 31 -0.84 -38.23 -12.58
N LEU A 32 -2.00 -37.90 -13.13
CA LEU A 32 -2.52 -36.53 -13.11
C LEU A 32 -2.85 -36.07 -11.68
N LEU A 33 -3.45 -36.95 -10.88
CA LEU A 33 -3.71 -36.69 -9.46
C LEU A 33 -2.40 -36.57 -8.65
N MET A 34 -1.42 -37.41 -8.95
CA MET A 34 -0.13 -37.35 -8.30
C MET A 34 0.64 -36.07 -8.66
N LEU A 35 0.61 -35.66 -9.94
CA LEU A 35 1.15 -34.38 -10.40
C LEU A 35 0.42 -33.20 -9.74
N PHE A 36 -0.91 -33.24 -9.66
CA PHE A 36 -1.70 -32.22 -8.96
C PHE A 36 -1.35 -32.12 -7.48
N PHE A 37 -1.17 -33.25 -6.80
CA PHE A 37 -0.70 -33.31 -5.40
C PHE A 37 0.74 -32.79 -5.26
N PHE A 38 1.64 -33.16 -6.18
CA PHE A 38 3.03 -32.67 -6.17
C PHE A 38 3.13 -31.17 -6.43
N ILE A 39 2.29 -30.61 -7.31
CA ILE A 39 2.24 -29.16 -7.57
C ILE A 39 1.79 -28.42 -6.32
N ASN A 40 0.82 -28.93 -5.55
CA ASN A 40 0.37 -28.31 -4.30
C ASN A 40 1.39 -28.45 -3.15
N ILE A 41 2.23 -29.49 -3.15
CA ILE A 41 3.30 -29.66 -2.15
C ILE A 41 4.51 -28.76 -2.45
N LEU A 42 4.73 -28.40 -3.73
CA LEU A 42 5.81 -27.50 -4.16
C LEU A 42 5.45 -26.02 -4.08
N ALA A 43 4.16 -25.69 -3.93
CA ALA A 43 3.74 -24.33 -3.62
C ALA A 43 4.13 -24.02 -2.17
N GLY A 44 5.30 -23.42 -1.96
CA GLY A 44 5.71 -22.91 -0.66
C GLY A 44 4.67 -21.96 -0.07
N GLU A 45 4.60 -21.85 1.26
CA GLU A 45 3.71 -20.90 1.93
C GLU A 45 4.08 -19.46 1.49
N LYS A 46 3.08 -18.71 1.08
CA LYS A 46 3.24 -17.33 0.61
C LYS A 46 3.28 -16.36 1.78
N LEU A 47 4.33 -15.54 1.81
CA LEU A 47 4.58 -14.56 2.86
C LEU A 47 4.17 -13.17 2.44
N GLY A 48 3.32 -12.52 3.24
CA GLY A 48 2.96 -11.12 3.07
C GLY A 48 3.63 -10.22 4.10
N TYR A 49 4.08 -9.03 3.68
CA TYR A 49 4.54 -7.98 4.60
C TYR A 49 3.46 -6.92 4.77
N ALA A 50 2.97 -6.75 6.01
CA ALA A 50 2.06 -5.67 6.38
C ALA A 50 2.86 -4.54 7.04
N LEU A 51 2.96 -3.39 6.37
CA LEU A 51 3.67 -2.22 6.87
C LEU A 51 2.68 -1.19 7.40
N SER A 52 2.72 -0.92 8.72
CA SER A 52 1.81 0.03 9.34
C SER A 52 2.12 1.49 9.00
N GLY A 53 1.13 2.36 9.15
CA GLY A 53 1.36 3.80 9.26
C GLY A 53 2.11 4.15 10.54
N GLY A 54 2.68 5.36 10.62
CA GLY A 54 3.43 5.82 11.79
C GLY A 54 4.18 7.14 11.60
N GLY A 55 3.93 7.86 10.50
CA GLY A 55 4.60 9.10 10.15
C GLY A 55 6.11 8.92 10.07
N ALA A 56 6.89 9.83 10.64
CA ALA A 56 8.36 9.78 10.59
C ALA A 56 8.97 8.50 11.19
N ARG A 57 8.26 7.78 12.07
CA ARG A 57 8.74 6.50 12.62
C ARG A 57 8.76 5.39 11.58
N GLY A 58 8.06 5.57 10.45
CA GLY A 58 8.02 4.60 9.36
C GLY A 58 9.38 4.28 8.75
N PHE A 59 10.39 5.15 8.94
CA PHE A 59 11.76 4.81 8.53
C PHE A 59 12.33 3.57 9.23
N ALA A 60 11.78 3.18 10.37
CA ALA A 60 12.14 1.92 11.02
C ALA A 60 11.76 0.68 10.18
N HIS A 61 10.78 0.79 9.26
CA HIS A 61 10.50 -0.27 8.29
C HIS A 61 11.74 -0.64 7.47
N ILE A 62 12.54 0.35 7.07
CA ILE A 62 13.75 0.13 6.27
C ILE A 62 14.75 -0.74 7.03
N GLY A 63 14.93 -0.46 8.34
CA GLY A 63 15.82 -1.27 9.18
C GLY A 63 15.36 -2.73 9.30
N VAL A 64 14.04 -2.95 9.40
CA VAL A 64 13.49 -4.32 9.41
C VAL A 64 13.68 -5.00 8.06
N LEU A 65 13.39 -4.29 6.94
CA LEU A 65 13.58 -4.83 5.59
C LEU A 65 15.04 -5.21 5.32
N LYS A 66 16.03 -4.43 5.81
CA LYS A 66 17.45 -4.77 5.70
C LYS A 66 17.77 -6.11 6.37
N VAL A 67 17.30 -6.31 7.60
CA VAL A 67 17.52 -7.58 8.31
C VAL A 67 16.87 -8.73 7.57
N LEU A 68 15.65 -8.54 7.06
CA LEU A 68 14.95 -9.59 6.30
C LEU A 68 15.67 -9.93 5.00
N GLU A 69 16.22 -8.95 4.27
CA GLU A 69 17.05 -9.18 3.09
C GLU A 69 18.34 -9.95 3.43
N GLU A 70 19.03 -9.56 4.51
CA GLU A 70 20.24 -10.23 5.01
C GLU A 70 19.99 -11.70 5.38
N GLU A 71 18.82 -12.00 5.92
CA GLU A 71 18.38 -13.36 6.25
C GLU A 71 17.77 -14.12 5.05
N GLY A 72 17.70 -13.50 3.88
CA GLY A 72 17.12 -14.09 2.66
C GLY A 72 15.62 -14.31 2.73
N ILE A 73 14.91 -13.56 3.60
CA ILE A 73 13.45 -13.63 3.75
C ILE A 73 12.83 -12.55 2.87
N HIS A 74 12.12 -12.97 1.83
CA HIS A 74 11.49 -12.08 0.86
C HIS A 74 9.96 -12.24 0.87
N PRO A 75 9.20 -11.17 0.65
CA PRO A 75 7.75 -11.24 0.59
C PRO A 75 7.26 -11.67 -0.79
N ASP A 76 6.17 -12.44 -0.82
CA ASP A 76 5.36 -12.67 -2.03
C ASP A 76 4.37 -11.54 -2.26
N TYR A 77 3.97 -10.82 -1.19
CA TYR A 77 2.99 -9.74 -1.21
C TYR A 77 3.37 -8.64 -0.22
N ILE A 78 3.04 -7.40 -0.56
CA ILE A 78 3.22 -6.27 0.35
C ILE A 78 1.93 -5.47 0.44
N ALA A 79 1.52 -5.13 1.66
CA ALA A 79 0.46 -4.17 1.89
C ALA A 79 0.95 -3.07 2.84
N GLY A 80 0.66 -1.81 2.51
CA GLY A 80 1.15 -0.68 3.28
C GLY A 80 0.07 0.37 3.58
N THR A 81 0.18 1.01 4.74
CA THR A 81 -0.65 2.14 5.15
C THR A 81 0.24 3.34 5.42
N SER A 82 -0.14 4.52 4.91
CA SER A 82 0.58 5.78 5.16
C SER A 82 2.07 5.67 4.80
N ILE A 83 2.99 5.98 5.70
CA ILE A 83 4.43 5.81 5.46
C ILE A 83 4.78 4.36 5.08
N GLY A 84 4.03 3.38 5.57
CA GLY A 84 4.17 1.98 5.15
C GLY A 84 3.80 1.76 3.69
N ALA A 85 2.87 2.57 3.14
CA ALA A 85 2.56 2.55 1.71
C ALA A 85 3.70 3.15 0.87
N VAL A 86 4.39 4.19 1.38
CA VAL A 86 5.57 4.77 0.70
C VAL A 86 6.70 3.74 0.65
N ILE A 87 7.11 3.24 1.81
CA ILE A 87 8.25 2.30 1.91
C ILE A 87 7.91 0.99 1.21
N GLY A 88 6.69 0.43 1.46
CA GLY A 88 6.24 -0.81 0.85
C GLY A 88 6.07 -0.71 -0.66
N GLY A 89 5.53 0.40 -1.16
CA GLY A 89 5.36 0.65 -2.59
C GLY A 89 6.70 0.76 -3.33
N LEU A 90 7.66 1.49 -2.77
CA LEU A 90 9.01 1.59 -3.34
C LEU A 90 9.74 0.23 -3.29
N TYR A 91 9.63 -0.50 -2.18
CA TYR A 91 10.19 -1.85 -2.06
C TYR A 91 9.54 -2.82 -3.05
N ALA A 92 8.24 -2.74 -3.24
CA ALA A 92 7.48 -3.53 -4.23
C ALA A 92 7.92 -3.24 -5.68
N MET A 93 8.39 -2.02 -5.98
CA MET A 93 8.97 -1.64 -7.27
C MET A 93 10.36 -2.25 -7.50
N GLY A 94 10.97 -2.88 -6.49
CA GLY A 94 12.28 -3.53 -6.57
C GLY A 94 13.45 -2.72 -5.99
N TYR A 95 13.18 -1.61 -5.29
CA TYR A 95 14.24 -0.94 -4.52
C TYR A 95 14.63 -1.80 -3.33
N SER A 96 15.92 -2.02 -3.13
CA SER A 96 16.45 -2.66 -1.93
C SER A 96 16.30 -1.78 -0.69
N ALA A 97 16.33 -2.39 0.48
CA ALA A 97 16.29 -1.63 1.74
C ALA A 97 17.47 -0.67 1.87
N THR A 98 18.63 -0.99 1.33
CA THR A 98 19.81 -0.10 1.30
C THR A 98 19.57 1.12 0.42
N GLU A 99 18.99 0.96 -0.78
CA GLU A 99 18.62 2.08 -1.65
C GLU A 99 17.56 2.98 -1.01
N LEU A 100 16.56 2.39 -0.34
CA LEU A 100 15.56 3.15 0.41
C LEU A 100 16.19 3.98 1.55
N GLU A 101 17.16 3.42 2.28
CA GLU A 101 17.91 4.15 3.31
C GLU A 101 18.66 5.34 2.70
N GLU A 102 19.40 5.12 1.61
CA GLU A 102 20.12 6.20 0.93
C GLU A 102 19.21 7.30 0.43
N MET A 103 18.03 6.94 -0.16
CA MET A 103 17.04 7.91 -0.60
C MET A 103 16.55 8.74 0.59
N CYS A 104 16.17 8.11 1.70
CA CYS A 104 15.70 8.79 2.89
C CYS A 104 16.74 9.76 3.48
N LEU A 105 18.01 9.39 3.46
CA LEU A 105 19.10 10.25 3.94
C LEU A 105 19.38 11.45 3.01
N LYS A 106 19.13 11.31 1.71
CA LYS A 106 19.31 12.36 0.70
C LYS A 106 18.13 13.32 0.63
N LEU A 107 16.94 12.91 1.08
CA LEU A 107 15.74 13.74 1.04
C LEU A 107 15.86 14.96 1.95
N LYS A 108 15.52 16.11 1.42
CA LYS A 108 15.51 17.37 2.17
C LYS A 108 14.14 17.57 2.83
N TRP A 109 13.90 16.89 3.93
CA TRP A 109 12.63 16.83 4.65
C TRP A 109 12.00 18.21 4.91
N ASN A 110 12.83 19.22 5.24
CA ASN A 110 12.35 20.58 5.45
C ASN A 110 11.82 21.26 4.17
N GLU A 111 12.27 20.81 2.99
CA GLU A 111 11.80 21.34 1.71
C GLU A 111 10.53 20.63 1.25
N LEU A 112 10.33 19.35 1.60
CA LEU A 112 9.14 18.56 1.26
C LEU A 112 7.87 19.06 1.95
N THR A 113 8.01 19.61 3.16
CA THR A 113 6.88 20.12 3.96
C THR A 113 6.69 21.63 3.83
N ARG A 114 7.54 22.32 3.08
CA ARG A 114 7.48 23.77 2.89
C ARG A 114 7.62 24.11 1.41
N ASP A 115 6.53 24.42 0.76
CA ASP A 115 6.53 24.96 -0.63
C ASP A 115 7.03 26.41 -0.70
N THR A 116 7.72 26.86 0.33
CA THR A 116 8.30 28.21 0.33
C THR A 116 9.56 28.20 -0.51
N HIS A 117 9.48 28.71 -1.71
CA HIS A 117 10.68 29.17 -2.40
C HIS A 117 11.43 30.13 -1.49
N GLN A 118 12.71 29.86 -1.25
CA GLN A 118 13.51 30.80 -0.48
C GLN A 118 13.47 32.14 -1.25
N ARG A 119 13.13 33.22 -0.56
CA ARG A 119 12.99 34.55 -1.18
C ARG A 119 14.19 34.94 -2.03
N LYS A 120 15.39 34.40 -1.72
CA LYS A 120 16.60 34.59 -2.53
C LYS A 120 16.45 34.02 -3.96
N ASP A 121 15.67 32.94 -4.13
CA ASP A 121 15.52 32.20 -5.38
C ASP A 121 14.38 32.78 -6.26
N LEU A 122 13.58 33.70 -5.70
CA LEU A 122 12.51 34.39 -6.43
C LEU A 122 13.08 35.56 -7.24
N TYR A 123 12.58 35.74 -8.46
CA TYR A 123 12.91 36.91 -9.23
C TYR A 123 12.20 38.17 -8.67
N ILE A 124 12.71 39.39 -9.00
CA ILE A 124 12.28 40.64 -8.35
C ILE A 124 10.75 40.87 -8.44
N GLY A 125 10.10 40.54 -9.55
CA GLY A 125 8.66 40.65 -9.70
C GLY A 125 7.89 39.77 -8.73
N GLN A 126 8.29 38.50 -8.55
CA GLN A 126 7.68 37.56 -7.61
C GLN A 126 7.89 38.00 -6.16
N LYS A 127 9.06 38.59 -5.83
CA LYS A 127 9.37 39.12 -4.49
C LYS A 127 8.38 40.18 -4.03
N ARG A 128 7.77 40.91 -4.96
CA ARG A 128 6.78 41.97 -4.66
C ARG A 128 5.45 41.41 -4.16
N TRP A 129 5.08 40.24 -4.64
CA TRP A 129 3.78 39.60 -4.37
C TRP A 129 3.88 38.47 -3.33
N THR A 130 5.10 38.13 -2.92
CA THR A 130 5.29 37.08 -1.90
C THR A 130 5.13 37.69 -0.51
N PRO A 131 4.16 37.22 0.29
CA PRO A 131 3.93 37.74 1.63
C PRO A 131 5.17 37.63 2.52
N TYR A 132 5.36 38.61 3.40
CA TYR A 132 6.41 38.55 4.42
C TYR A 132 5.99 37.75 5.68
N GLY A 133 4.72 37.35 5.76
CA GLY A 133 4.16 36.66 6.93
C GLY A 133 4.31 35.14 6.87
N ASN A 134 4.27 34.51 8.04
CA ASN A 134 4.31 33.06 8.18
C ASN A 134 2.94 32.39 7.97
N ALA A 135 1.86 33.18 7.84
CA ALA A 135 0.52 32.70 7.60
C ALA A 135 -0.18 33.58 6.58
N VAL A 136 -0.79 32.94 5.59
CA VAL A 136 -1.65 33.55 4.58
C VAL A 136 -3.05 33.02 4.81
N PHE A 137 -4.01 33.93 5.02
CA PHE A 137 -5.42 33.58 5.13
C PHE A 137 -6.13 33.99 3.84
N GLU A 138 -6.78 33.05 3.23
CA GLU A 138 -7.69 33.34 2.12
C GLU A 138 -8.97 33.96 2.66
N LEU A 139 -9.52 34.94 1.97
CA LEU A 139 -10.81 35.52 2.27
C LEU A 139 -11.87 34.88 1.36
N ASN A 140 -12.98 34.45 1.93
CA ASN A 140 -14.11 34.00 1.12
C ASN A 140 -14.83 35.20 0.45
N GLU A 141 -15.85 34.93 -0.36
CA GLU A 141 -16.64 35.96 -1.05
C GLU A 141 -17.27 36.99 -0.09
N SER A 142 -17.45 36.65 1.17
CA SER A 142 -17.96 37.50 2.22
C SER A 142 -16.88 38.22 3.04
N TRP A 143 -15.62 38.22 2.56
CA TRP A 143 -14.46 38.83 3.22
C TRP A 143 -14.12 38.22 4.60
N VAL A 144 -14.58 37.00 4.88
CA VAL A 144 -14.26 36.31 6.13
C VAL A 144 -12.97 35.49 5.92
N PRO A 145 -11.95 35.61 6.80
CA PRO A 145 -10.74 34.80 6.76
C PRO A 145 -11.09 33.32 6.91
N GLN A 146 -10.60 32.50 5.96
CA GLN A 146 -10.72 31.06 6.04
C GLN A 146 -9.46 30.44 6.65
N LEU A 147 -9.66 29.47 7.51
CA LEU A 147 -8.54 28.67 8.00
C LEU A 147 -8.04 27.77 6.85
N PRO A 148 -6.71 27.64 6.69
CA PRO A 148 -6.17 26.73 5.69
C PRO A 148 -6.60 25.28 6.01
N SER A 149 -6.86 24.50 4.97
CA SER A 149 -7.24 23.09 5.09
C SER A 149 -6.11 22.19 5.61
N SER A 150 -4.87 22.71 5.55
CA SER A 150 -3.68 21.98 5.97
C SER A 150 -2.56 22.91 6.43
N VAL A 151 -1.64 22.36 7.22
CA VAL A 151 -0.44 23.07 7.69
C VAL A 151 0.64 23.09 6.62
N PHE A 152 0.74 22.03 5.82
CA PHE A 152 1.76 21.86 4.79
C PHE A 152 1.14 21.89 3.40
N VAL A 153 1.83 22.57 2.49
CA VAL A 153 1.52 22.52 1.06
C VAL A 153 2.27 21.33 0.45
N SER A 154 1.61 20.57 -0.43
CA SER A 154 2.07 19.24 -0.85
C SER A 154 2.75 19.20 -2.22
N ASN A 155 3.00 20.34 -2.88
CA ASN A 155 3.55 20.33 -4.25
C ASN A 155 4.93 19.66 -4.32
N ASN A 156 5.85 20.01 -3.40
CA ASN A 156 7.18 19.38 -3.36
C ASN A 156 7.11 17.90 -3.01
N LEU A 157 6.20 17.52 -2.11
CA LEU A 157 5.95 16.12 -1.76
C LEU A 157 5.42 15.34 -2.98
N ASN A 158 4.44 15.90 -3.69
CA ASN A 158 3.88 15.30 -4.90
C ASN A 158 4.94 15.12 -5.99
N LEU A 159 5.79 16.15 -6.19
CA LEU A 159 6.90 16.08 -7.14
C LEU A 159 7.92 14.99 -6.78
N GLU A 160 8.25 14.86 -5.50
CA GLU A 160 9.21 13.86 -5.05
C GLU A 160 8.62 12.45 -5.16
N LEU A 161 7.36 12.24 -4.77
CA LEU A 161 6.67 10.97 -4.98
C LEU A 161 6.61 10.60 -6.47
N PHE A 162 6.33 11.58 -7.34
CA PHE A 162 6.34 11.36 -8.78
C PHE A 162 7.71 10.88 -9.27
N LYS A 163 8.80 11.51 -8.84
CA LYS A 163 10.17 11.08 -9.21
C LYS A 163 10.48 9.67 -8.70
N LEU A 164 10.15 9.38 -7.43
CA LEU A 164 10.42 8.08 -6.81
C LEU A 164 9.64 6.94 -7.47
N THR A 165 8.43 7.22 -7.94
CA THR A 165 7.55 6.21 -8.58
C THR A 165 7.60 6.23 -10.11
N ALA A 166 8.43 7.07 -10.72
CA ALA A 166 8.46 7.28 -12.17
C ALA A 166 8.72 5.99 -12.97
N SER A 167 9.57 5.08 -12.48
CA SER A 167 9.86 3.80 -13.14
C SER A 167 8.64 2.87 -13.21
N ALA A 168 7.67 3.02 -12.29
CA ALA A 168 6.42 2.26 -12.28
C ALA A 168 5.26 2.98 -13.00
N SER A 169 5.49 4.14 -13.64
CA SER A 169 4.42 4.96 -14.25
C SER A 169 3.61 4.25 -15.34
N GLN A 170 4.16 3.21 -15.96
CA GLN A 170 3.50 2.40 -16.99
C GLN A 170 2.76 1.19 -16.40
N ILE A 171 2.98 0.87 -15.11
CA ILE A 171 2.34 -0.27 -14.45
C ILE A 171 1.02 0.23 -13.86
N GLN A 172 -0.09 -0.23 -14.41
CA GLN A 172 -1.43 0.14 -13.96
C GLN A 172 -1.98 -0.83 -12.92
N ASN A 173 -1.63 -2.11 -12.98
CA ASN A 173 -2.04 -3.13 -12.02
C ASN A 173 -0.88 -3.39 -11.06
N PHE A 174 -1.06 -3.11 -9.79
CA PHE A 174 0.02 -3.25 -8.79
C PHE A 174 0.40 -4.72 -8.52
N ASN A 175 -0.38 -5.68 -9.01
CA ASN A 175 0.05 -7.09 -9.03
C ASN A 175 1.16 -7.37 -10.05
N GLU A 176 1.42 -6.46 -11.00
CA GLU A 176 2.47 -6.56 -12.01
C GLU A 176 3.80 -5.92 -11.55
N LEU A 177 3.83 -5.33 -10.37
CA LEU A 177 5.08 -4.90 -9.75
C LEU A 177 5.96 -6.12 -9.44
N PRO A 178 7.29 -5.95 -9.33
CA PRO A 178 8.21 -7.03 -8.93
C PRO A 178 7.75 -7.82 -7.71
N VAL A 179 7.14 -7.13 -6.73
CA VAL A 179 6.36 -7.74 -5.65
C VAL A 179 4.95 -7.16 -5.69
N PRO A 180 3.90 -7.97 -5.82
CA PRO A 180 2.51 -7.53 -5.78
C PRO A 180 2.22 -6.65 -4.55
N PHE A 181 1.56 -5.51 -4.78
CA PHE A 181 1.39 -4.47 -3.79
C PHE A 181 -0.06 -3.99 -3.66
N MET A 182 -0.42 -3.62 -2.45
CA MET A 182 -1.65 -2.87 -2.14
C MET A 182 -1.36 -1.76 -1.14
N CYS A 183 -2.14 -0.69 -1.19
CA CYS A 183 -2.21 0.27 -0.09
C CYS A 183 -3.65 0.72 0.13
N ASN A 184 -3.90 1.33 1.28
CA ASN A 184 -5.22 1.82 1.63
C ASN A 184 -5.19 3.32 1.95
N ALA A 185 -6.33 3.96 1.69
CA ALA A 185 -6.66 5.29 2.19
C ALA A 185 -8.05 5.26 2.82
N THR A 186 -8.47 6.36 3.42
CA THR A 186 -9.82 6.51 3.96
C THR A 186 -10.57 7.56 3.14
N ASP A 187 -11.75 7.23 2.64
CA ASP A 187 -12.65 8.21 2.01
C ASP A 187 -13.13 9.20 3.06
N LEU A 188 -12.90 10.50 2.83
CA LEU A 188 -13.21 11.55 3.81
C LEU A 188 -14.71 11.71 4.05
N LEU A 189 -15.54 11.43 3.05
CA LEU A 189 -16.99 11.67 3.15
C LEU A 189 -17.71 10.49 3.78
N THR A 190 -17.27 9.25 3.52
CA THR A 190 -17.92 8.04 4.05
C THR A 190 -17.24 7.50 5.29
N GLY A 191 -15.95 7.79 5.49
CA GLY A 191 -15.11 7.19 6.53
C GLY A 191 -14.68 5.75 6.22
N GLU A 192 -15.05 5.22 5.07
CA GLU A 192 -14.70 3.85 4.66
C GLU A 192 -13.26 3.74 4.19
N GLY A 193 -12.64 2.60 4.49
CA GLY A 193 -11.33 2.24 3.97
C GLY A 193 -11.40 1.86 2.49
N VAL A 194 -10.60 2.51 1.67
CA VAL A 194 -10.49 2.23 0.24
C VAL A 194 -9.13 1.61 -0.04
N THR A 195 -9.13 0.48 -0.75
CA THR A 195 -7.90 -0.24 -1.12
C THR A 195 -7.54 0.08 -2.56
N PHE A 196 -6.29 0.48 -2.79
CA PHE A 196 -5.72 0.69 -4.11
C PHE A 196 -4.90 -0.53 -4.53
N THR A 197 -5.27 -1.10 -5.67
CA THR A 197 -4.62 -2.26 -6.31
C THR A 197 -4.20 -1.95 -7.74
N GLU A 198 -4.65 -0.81 -8.26
CA GLU A 198 -4.44 -0.39 -9.64
C GLU A 198 -4.46 1.14 -9.78
N GLY A 199 -4.11 1.64 -10.96
CA GLY A 199 -4.03 3.04 -11.30
C GLY A 199 -2.62 3.60 -11.13
N SER A 200 -2.50 4.87 -10.77
CA SER A 200 -1.19 5.49 -10.53
C SER A 200 -0.70 5.17 -9.13
N LEU A 201 0.45 4.49 -9.03
CA LEU A 201 1.08 4.18 -7.74
C LEU A 201 1.39 5.45 -6.94
N MET A 202 1.84 6.52 -7.62
CA MET A 202 2.06 7.83 -7.00
C MET A 202 0.79 8.36 -6.33
N GLN A 203 -0.35 8.30 -7.03
CA GLN A 203 -1.61 8.81 -6.51
C GLN A 203 -2.16 7.97 -5.37
N ALA A 204 -2.06 6.65 -5.48
CA ALA A 204 -2.45 5.71 -4.42
C ALA A 204 -1.65 5.94 -3.12
N VAL A 205 -0.33 6.05 -3.25
CA VAL A 205 0.56 6.35 -2.12
C VAL A 205 0.26 7.74 -1.56
N ARG A 206 0.06 8.77 -2.43
CA ARG A 206 -0.28 10.14 -2.00
C ARG A 206 -1.59 10.20 -1.23
N ALA A 207 -2.62 9.46 -1.68
CA ALA A 207 -3.88 9.34 -0.96
C ALA A 207 -3.65 8.74 0.44
N SER A 208 -2.86 7.66 0.51
CA SER A 208 -2.56 6.94 1.75
C SER A 208 -1.83 7.78 2.82
N ILE A 209 -1.04 8.79 2.42
CA ILE A 209 -0.27 9.66 3.34
C ILE A 209 -0.92 11.02 3.61
N SER A 210 -2.17 11.24 3.21
CA SER A 210 -2.89 12.50 3.41
C SER A 210 -3.36 12.66 4.86
N ILE A 211 -2.39 12.81 5.79
CA ILE A 211 -2.67 12.95 7.22
C ILE A 211 -3.50 14.20 7.48
N PRO A 212 -4.72 14.07 8.05
CA PRO A 212 -5.58 15.21 8.33
C PRO A 212 -4.85 16.27 9.17
N SER A 213 -5.08 17.53 8.87
CA SER A 213 -4.44 18.71 9.47
C SER A 213 -3.00 18.96 9.02
N LEU A 214 -2.22 17.95 8.64
CA LEU A 214 -0.88 18.13 8.12
C LEU A 214 -0.89 18.38 6.61
N PHE A 215 -1.61 17.54 5.87
CA PHE A 215 -1.76 17.64 4.42
C PHE A 215 -3.23 17.81 4.04
N GLU A 216 -3.46 18.49 2.92
CA GLU A 216 -4.78 18.56 2.34
C GLU A 216 -5.29 17.15 1.94
N PRO A 217 -6.61 16.91 2.03
CA PRO A 217 -7.20 15.69 1.48
C PRO A 217 -6.86 15.57 -0.01
N PHE A 218 -6.50 14.36 -0.44
CA PHE A 218 -6.13 14.12 -1.83
C PHE A 218 -7.36 13.83 -2.67
N GLU A 219 -7.62 14.69 -3.67
CA GLU A 219 -8.71 14.49 -4.61
C GLU A 219 -8.28 13.53 -5.73
N LEU A 220 -9.05 12.46 -5.94
CA LEU A 220 -8.87 11.52 -7.01
C LEU A 220 -10.24 11.03 -7.52
N ASN A 221 -10.52 11.23 -8.80
CA ASN A 221 -11.77 10.82 -9.46
C ASN A 221 -13.04 11.35 -8.78
N GLY A 222 -13.00 12.55 -8.21
CA GLY A 222 -14.13 13.18 -7.50
C GLY A 222 -14.34 12.70 -6.06
N HIS A 223 -13.45 11.86 -5.53
CA HIS A 223 -13.42 11.47 -4.13
C HIS A 223 -12.28 12.16 -3.40
N TYR A 224 -12.47 12.42 -2.13
CA TYR A 224 -11.46 13.02 -1.25
C TYR A 224 -10.93 11.97 -0.28
N TYR A 225 -9.63 11.74 -0.31
CA TYR A 225 -8.97 10.73 0.52
C TYR A 225 -8.11 11.36 1.60
N ILE A 226 -8.15 10.76 2.78
CA ILE A 226 -7.25 11.03 3.89
C ILE A 226 -6.46 9.77 4.24
N ASP A 227 -5.50 9.91 5.15
CA ASP A 227 -4.58 8.83 5.56
C ASP A 227 -5.31 7.52 5.87
N GLY A 228 -4.79 6.43 5.31
CA GLY A 228 -5.37 5.11 5.48
C GLY A 228 -5.37 4.60 6.91
N GLY A 229 -4.49 5.13 7.76
CA GLY A 229 -4.42 4.79 9.18
C GLY A 229 -5.68 5.13 9.97
N VAL A 230 -6.52 6.04 9.46
CA VAL A 230 -7.80 6.40 10.09
C VAL A 230 -8.77 5.22 10.06
N SER A 231 -8.87 4.50 8.94
CA SER A 231 -9.73 3.31 8.80
C SER A 231 -9.02 2.01 9.14
N GLN A 232 -7.81 1.79 8.63
CA GLN A 232 -7.04 0.57 8.86
C GLN A 232 -5.54 0.85 8.84
N ASN A 233 -4.91 0.85 10.02
CA ASN A 233 -3.50 1.21 10.14
C ASN A 233 -2.53 0.04 9.94
N MET A 234 -2.98 -1.20 10.10
CA MET A 234 -2.20 -2.42 9.84
C MET A 234 -2.96 -3.27 8.81
N PRO A 235 -2.53 -3.30 7.54
CA PRO A 235 -3.32 -3.88 6.45
C PRO A 235 -3.14 -5.40 6.31
N ILE A 236 -3.30 -6.17 7.39
CA ILE A 236 -3.16 -7.63 7.42
C ILE A 236 -4.23 -8.30 6.54
N ASP A 237 -5.48 -7.85 6.67
CA ASP A 237 -6.61 -8.43 5.92
C ASP A 237 -6.45 -8.29 4.41
N LEU A 238 -5.75 -7.24 3.97
CA LEU A 238 -5.47 -7.04 2.54
C LEU A 238 -4.54 -8.14 2.01
N LEU A 239 -3.53 -8.53 2.79
CA LEU A 239 -2.60 -9.59 2.42
C LEU A 239 -3.28 -10.96 2.33
N HIS A 240 -4.20 -11.26 3.25
CA HIS A 240 -4.99 -12.49 3.16
C HIS A 240 -5.88 -12.50 1.90
N LYS A 241 -6.43 -11.35 1.52
CA LYS A 241 -7.18 -11.21 0.25
C LYS A 241 -6.30 -11.38 -0.97
N MET A 242 -4.99 -11.04 -0.89
CA MET A 242 -4.00 -11.30 -1.95
C MET A 242 -3.60 -12.78 -2.02
N GLY A 243 -3.90 -13.58 -1.00
CA GLY A 243 -3.56 -15.00 -0.93
C GLY A 243 -2.28 -15.29 -0.12
N ALA A 244 -1.89 -14.41 0.79
CA ALA A 244 -0.81 -14.69 1.73
C ALA A 244 -1.24 -15.75 2.75
N ASP A 245 -0.44 -16.81 2.90
CA ASP A 245 -0.64 -17.87 3.91
C ASP A 245 -0.14 -17.40 5.28
N LYS A 246 0.96 -16.63 5.28
CA LYS A 246 1.57 -16.03 6.46
C LYS A 246 1.74 -14.54 6.29
N VAL A 247 1.57 -13.80 7.38
CA VAL A 247 1.74 -12.34 7.39
C VAL A 247 2.74 -11.94 8.46
N LEU A 248 3.77 -11.21 8.03
CA LEU A 248 4.68 -10.51 8.92
C LEU A 248 4.22 -9.06 9.07
N GLY A 249 3.65 -8.73 10.22
CA GLY A 249 3.23 -7.37 10.55
C GLY A 249 4.39 -6.55 11.12
N ILE A 250 4.77 -5.46 10.44
CA ILE A 250 5.80 -4.52 10.90
C ILE A 250 5.09 -3.28 11.43
N LYS A 251 5.08 -3.12 12.75
CA LYS A 251 4.36 -2.06 13.45
C LYS A 251 5.31 -0.99 13.96
N VAL A 252 5.12 0.25 13.51
CA VAL A 252 5.94 1.41 13.88
C VAL A 252 5.15 2.53 14.59
N ASN A 253 3.93 2.23 15.04
CA ASN A 253 3.08 3.18 15.75
C ASN A 253 3.64 3.55 17.12
N SER A 254 3.36 4.79 17.54
CA SER A 254 3.61 5.18 18.92
C SER A 254 2.52 4.67 19.86
N THR A 255 2.86 4.57 21.13
CA THR A 255 1.88 4.68 22.22
C THR A 255 1.24 6.07 22.20
N LEU A 256 0.04 6.18 22.78
CA LEU A 256 -0.59 7.49 22.99
C LEU A 256 0.36 8.36 23.82
N ARG A 257 0.36 9.66 23.50
CA ARG A 257 1.20 10.64 24.22
C ARG A 257 0.62 10.93 25.60
N ASP A 258 1.51 11.20 26.55
CA ASP A 258 1.12 11.71 27.87
C ASP A 258 0.60 13.16 27.76
N MET A 259 -0.22 13.58 28.73
CA MET A 259 -0.83 14.92 28.78
C MET A 259 0.17 16.06 28.65
N GLU A 260 1.39 15.88 29.17
CA GLU A 260 2.48 16.88 29.10
C GLU A 260 2.97 17.16 27.67
N ARG A 261 2.65 16.28 26.72
CA ARG A 261 3.02 16.37 25.31
C ARG A 261 1.85 16.66 24.37
N VAL A 262 0.74 17.14 24.89
CA VAL A 262 -0.47 17.49 24.11
C VAL A 262 -0.83 18.94 24.42
N ASN A 263 0.00 19.87 23.91
CA ASN A 263 -0.04 21.28 24.32
C ASN A 263 -0.59 22.25 23.27
N ASN A 264 -0.81 21.77 22.03
CA ASN A 264 -1.32 22.61 20.96
C ASN A 264 -2.34 21.86 20.09
N LEU A 265 -3.06 22.60 19.26
CA LEU A 265 -4.14 22.05 18.43
C LEU A 265 -3.69 20.90 17.51
N VAL A 266 -2.50 21.00 16.92
CA VAL A 266 -1.95 19.97 16.03
C VAL A 266 -1.67 18.68 16.82
N GLU A 267 -1.11 18.79 18.02
CA GLU A 267 -0.86 17.63 18.89
C GLU A 267 -2.15 16.98 19.39
N ILE A 268 -3.18 17.80 19.68
CA ILE A 268 -4.52 17.29 20.04
C ILE A 268 -5.15 16.51 18.88
N LEU A 269 -5.09 17.06 17.67
CA LEU A 269 -5.60 16.40 16.47
C LEU A 269 -4.84 15.11 16.15
N ASP A 270 -3.49 15.15 16.21
CA ASP A 270 -2.66 13.97 16.02
C ASP A 270 -2.94 12.90 17.08
N GLN A 271 -3.12 13.29 18.35
CA GLN A 271 -3.52 12.37 19.42
C GLN A 271 -4.88 11.75 19.16
N THR A 272 -5.85 12.54 18.69
CA THR A 272 -7.21 12.06 18.38
C THR A 272 -7.18 10.99 17.28
N ILE A 273 -6.41 11.23 16.22
CA ILE A 273 -6.19 10.27 15.14
C ILE A 273 -5.52 9.00 15.68
N ASN A 274 -4.46 9.14 16.49
CA ASN A 274 -3.76 8.02 17.10
C ASN A 274 -4.62 7.19 18.06
N ILE A 275 -5.61 7.80 18.74
CA ILE A 275 -6.60 7.07 19.54
C ILE A 275 -7.44 6.15 18.63
N GLY A 276 -7.96 6.68 17.51
CA GLY A 276 -8.69 5.89 16.52
C GLY A 276 -7.86 4.73 15.98
N ILE A 277 -6.64 5.01 15.53
CA ILE A 277 -5.68 4.01 15.05
C ILE A 277 -5.42 2.91 16.10
N THR A 278 -5.20 3.31 17.37
CA THR A 278 -4.91 2.35 18.45
C THR A 278 -6.12 1.47 18.76
N ARG A 279 -7.33 2.01 18.62
CA ARG A 279 -8.57 1.27 18.83
C ARG A 279 -8.78 0.24 17.73
N ASN A 280 -8.64 0.65 16.47
CA ASN A 280 -8.77 -0.24 15.31
C ASN A 280 -7.74 -1.39 15.35
N LEU A 281 -6.52 -1.15 15.86
CA LEU A 281 -5.50 -2.19 16.05
C LEU A 281 -5.80 -3.23 17.14
N LYS A 282 -6.75 -2.97 18.02
CA LYS A 282 -7.17 -3.94 19.07
C LYS A 282 -8.35 -4.79 18.63
N GLU A 283 -9.04 -4.38 17.59
CA GLU A 283 -10.23 -5.06 17.07
C GLU A 283 -9.86 -6.09 15.97
N HIS A 284 -8.61 -6.07 15.49
CA HIS A 284 -7.99 -7.03 14.55
C HIS A 284 -6.80 -7.75 15.19
#